data_c3c68a5325c9e64badfe8c4e6451bf50
#
_entry.id   c3c68a5325c9e64badfe8c4e6451bf50
#
_cell.length_a   1.000
_cell.length_b   1.000
_cell.length_c   1.000
_cell.angle_alpha   90.00
_cell.angle_beta   90.00
_cell.angle_gamma   90.00
#
_symmetry.space_group_name_H-M   'P 1'
#
loop_
_entity.id
_entity.type
_entity.pdbx_description
1 polymer ?
#
loop_
_entity_poly.entity_id
_entity_poly.type
_entity_poly.pdbx_seq_one_letter_code
_entity_poly.pdbx_strand_id
1 'polypeptide(L)'
;MSAFPSKAKVVIVGLGGIVGSSVAHHLIENGWDDIVGIDKSGIPTDIGSTAHASDFCYATSHDLLTTWTTMYSMDFYEKMGHYARIGGLEVARVGDDERMGELKRRVDSGKAFGTNVKMISAAEAKEKFPLLEEDQIQGAMWDPDAG
;
A
#
# COMPACT_ATOMS: atom_id res chain seq x y z
N MET A 1 21.90 14.00 -30.32
CA MET A 1 21.53 14.05 -28.89
C MET A 1 20.73 15.34 -28.69
N SER A 2 19.48 15.26 -28.28
CA SER A 2 18.75 16.47 -27.91
C SER A 2 19.43 17.09 -26.69
N ALA A 3 19.70 18.40 -26.73
CA ALA A 3 20.24 19.09 -25.57
C ALA A 3 19.27 19.00 -24.41
N PHE A 4 19.77 18.78 -23.21
CA PHE A 4 18.94 18.78 -21.99
C PHE A 4 18.26 20.16 -21.88
N PRO A 5 16.95 20.24 -21.57
CA PRO A 5 16.28 21.53 -21.52
C PRO A 5 16.88 22.41 -20.42
N SER A 6 17.13 23.68 -20.76
CA SER A 6 17.72 24.66 -19.84
C SER A 6 16.71 25.28 -18.88
N LYS A 7 15.42 25.08 -19.12
CA LYS A 7 14.30 25.60 -18.31
C LYS A 7 13.14 24.62 -18.36
N ALA A 8 12.38 24.54 -17.27
CA ALA A 8 11.12 23.83 -17.17
C ALA A 8 10.25 24.49 -16.09
N LYS A 9 8.92 24.36 -16.19
CA LYS A 9 8.00 24.81 -15.14
C LYS A 9 8.14 23.99 -13.87
N VAL A 10 8.36 22.67 -14.03
CA VAL A 10 8.54 21.73 -12.91
C VAL A 10 9.75 20.86 -13.18
N VAL A 11 10.58 20.67 -12.16
CA VAL A 11 11.65 19.67 -12.17
C VAL A 11 11.42 18.67 -11.03
N ILE A 12 11.30 17.39 -11.38
CA ILE A 12 11.11 16.30 -10.41
C ILE A 12 12.45 15.57 -10.25
N VAL A 13 13.00 15.60 -9.05
CA VAL A 13 14.21 14.87 -8.68
C VAL A 13 13.81 13.54 -8.05
N GLY A 14 14.27 12.43 -8.60
CA GLY A 14 13.88 11.09 -8.19
C GLY A 14 12.66 10.56 -8.96
N LEU A 15 12.59 10.84 -10.25
CA LEU A 15 11.45 10.42 -11.11
C LEU A 15 11.27 8.89 -11.16
N GLY A 16 12.36 8.13 -11.05
CA GLY A 16 12.31 6.66 -11.13
C GLY A 16 11.67 5.99 -9.90
N GLY A 17 11.53 6.69 -8.78
CA GLY A 17 10.85 6.19 -7.59
C GLY A 17 9.35 6.45 -7.60
N ILE A 18 8.60 5.72 -6.75
CA ILE A 18 7.12 5.79 -6.71
C ILE A 18 6.59 7.20 -6.43
N VAL A 19 7.25 7.97 -5.57
CA VAL A 19 6.82 9.34 -5.24
C VAL A 19 6.98 10.25 -6.45
N GLY A 20 8.17 10.24 -7.08
CA GLY A 20 8.44 11.08 -8.26
C GLY A 20 7.54 10.73 -9.44
N SER A 21 7.34 9.44 -9.70
CA SER A 21 6.45 8.95 -10.76
C SER A 21 5.00 9.34 -10.51
N SER A 22 4.51 9.21 -9.26
CA SER A 22 3.16 9.60 -8.88
C SER A 22 2.94 11.10 -9.02
N VAL A 23 3.90 11.93 -8.59
CA VAL A 23 3.83 13.39 -8.76
C VAL A 23 3.76 13.75 -10.25
N ALA A 24 4.62 13.16 -11.09
CA ALA A 24 4.61 13.40 -12.53
C ALA A 24 3.27 13.03 -13.16
N HIS A 25 2.74 11.84 -12.83
CA HIS A 25 1.45 11.37 -13.34
C HIS A 25 0.32 12.36 -12.99
N HIS A 26 0.18 12.71 -11.72
CA HIS A 26 -0.91 13.58 -11.29
C HIS A 26 -0.76 15.03 -11.77
N LEU A 27 0.46 15.52 -11.98
CA LEU A 27 0.66 16.81 -12.64
C LEU A 27 0.16 16.79 -14.08
N ILE A 28 0.50 15.74 -14.84
CA ILE A 28 0.04 15.56 -16.24
C ILE A 28 -1.49 15.45 -16.29
N GLU A 29 -2.11 14.66 -15.41
CA GLU A 29 -3.57 14.53 -15.30
C GLU A 29 -4.24 15.90 -14.99
N ASN A 30 -3.55 16.79 -14.29
CA ASN A 30 -3.99 18.15 -14.00
C ASN A 30 -3.58 19.19 -15.06
N GLY A 31 -3.12 18.75 -16.25
CA GLY A 31 -2.85 19.61 -17.39
C GLY A 31 -1.48 20.30 -17.39
N TRP A 32 -0.53 19.84 -16.59
CA TRP A 32 0.85 20.33 -16.64
C TRP A 32 1.62 19.62 -17.76
N ASP A 33 2.31 20.39 -18.60
CA ASP A 33 2.96 19.90 -19.83
C ASP A 33 4.48 20.16 -19.90
N ASP A 34 5.03 21.04 -19.06
CA ASP A 34 6.45 21.43 -19.07
C ASP A 34 7.14 20.88 -17.81
N ILE A 35 7.33 19.55 -17.82
CA ILE A 35 7.88 18.79 -16.68
C ILE A 35 9.16 18.09 -17.11
N VAL A 36 10.22 18.24 -16.32
CA VAL A 36 11.49 17.50 -16.46
C VAL A 36 11.68 16.59 -15.26
N GLY A 37 11.83 15.32 -15.50
CA GLY A 37 12.20 14.34 -14.48
C GLY A 37 13.67 13.97 -14.57
N ILE A 38 14.34 13.92 -13.43
CA ILE A 38 15.73 13.47 -13.32
C ILE A 38 15.85 12.41 -12.24
N ASP A 39 16.73 11.45 -12.46
CA ASP A 39 17.09 10.43 -11.48
C ASP A 39 18.59 10.14 -11.56
N LYS A 40 19.16 9.64 -10.48
CA LYS A 40 20.57 9.24 -10.42
C LYS A 40 20.82 7.84 -11.02
N SER A 41 19.77 7.07 -11.24
CA SER A 41 19.81 5.75 -11.85
C SER A 41 18.93 5.67 -13.09
N GLY A 42 18.65 4.48 -13.58
CA GLY A 42 17.67 4.24 -14.64
C GLY A 42 16.24 4.60 -14.24
N ILE A 43 15.34 4.64 -15.22
CA ILE A 43 13.90 4.81 -15.01
C ILE A 43 13.20 3.62 -15.69
N PRO A 44 12.50 2.76 -14.92
CA PRO A 44 12.34 2.80 -13.45
C PRO A 44 13.67 2.59 -12.71
N THR A 45 13.74 3.06 -11.47
CA THR A 45 14.93 2.90 -10.65
C THR A 45 15.05 1.47 -10.10
N ASP A 46 16.25 0.93 -10.11
CA ASP A 46 16.62 -0.34 -9.47
C ASP A 46 17.27 -0.15 -8.09
N ILE A 47 17.49 1.10 -7.68
CA ILE A 47 18.04 1.49 -6.39
C ILE A 47 17.05 2.35 -5.61
N GLY A 48 17.06 2.26 -4.30
CA GLY A 48 16.17 3.04 -3.43
C GLY A 48 15.00 2.23 -2.88
N SER A 49 14.19 2.87 -2.05
CA SER A 49 13.13 2.19 -1.28
C SER A 49 12.04 1.57 -2.16
N THR A 50 11.73 2.16 -3.30
CA THR A 50 10.69 1.64 -4.20
C THR A 50 11.04 0.26 -4.73
N ALA A 51 12.28 0.06 -5.20
CA ALA A 51 12.72 -1.22 -5.76
C ALA A 51 12.90 -2.33 -4.68
N HIS A 52 12.86 -1.98 -3.41
CA HIS A 52 13.03 -2.91 -2.29
C HIS A 52 11.75 -3.06 -1.44
N ALA A 53 10.63 -2.47 -1.88
CA ALA A 53 9.35 -2.65 -1.23
C ALA A 53 8.84 -4.09 -1.40
N SER A 54 8.07 -4.58 -0.43
CA SER A 54 7.41 -5.89 -0.51
C SER A 54 6.21 -5.90 -1.45
N ASP A 55 5.75 -4.70 -1.86
CA ASP A 55 4.59 -4.45 -2.72
C ASP A 55 3.25 -4.93 -2.16
N PHE A 56 3.22 -5.38 -0.90
CA PHE A 56 2.00 -5.77 -0.23
C PHE A 56 1.39 -4.59 0.53
N CYS A 57 0.10 -4.33 0.28
CA CYS A 57 -0.62 -3.19 0.83
C CYS A 57 -1.81 -3.65 1.69
N TYR A 58 -1.97 -3.01 2.87
CA TYR A 58 -3.19 -3.09 3.67
C TYR A 58 -4.00 -1.80 3.52
N ALA A 59 -5.33 -1.91 3.38
CA ALA A 59 -6.20 -0.74 3.38
C ALA A 59 -6.27 -0.05 4.74
N THR A 60 -5.96 -0.75 5.81
CA THR A 60 -6.20 -0.32 7.19
C THR A 60 -4.98 0.32 7.84
N SER A 61 -5.16 1.54 8.36
CA SER A 61 -4.17 2.29 9.17
C SER A 61 -4.83 2.84 10.44
N HIS A 62 -4.00 3.42 11.33
CA HIS A 62 -4.47 4.08 12.56
C HIS A 62 -5.04 5.49 12.33
N ASP A 63 -4.83 6.09 11.17
CA ASP A 63 -5.31 7.43 10.84
C ASP A 63 -6.05 7.47 9.50
N LEU A 64 -6.96 8.43 9.41
CA LEU A 64 -7.83 8.59 8.24
C LEU A 64 -7.04 8.93 6.98
N LEU A 65 -6.02 9.78 7.07
CA LEU A 65 -5.29 10.24 5.88
C LEU A 65 -4.52 9.08 5.25
N THR A 66 -3.81 8.29 6.06
CA THR A 66 -3.07 7.12 5.58
C THR A 66 -4.03 6.07 5.01
N THR A 67 -5.14 5.77 5.69
CA THR A 67 -6.17 4.85 5.17
C THR A 67 -6.71 5.33 3.83
N TRP A 68 -7.10 6.60 3.72
CA TRP A 68 -7.65 7.16 2.50
C TRP A 68 -6.63 7.13 1.34
N THR A 69 -5.39 7.54 1.58
CA THR A 69 -4.34 7.53 0.54
C THR A 69 -3.98 6.12 0.09
N THR A 70 -4.01 5.15 1.01
CA THR A 70 -3.78 3.74 0.66
C THR A 70 -4.92 3.21 -0.21
N MET A 71 -6.18 3.42 0.18
CA MET A 71 -7.34 3.01 -0.63
C MET A 71 -7.32 3.64 -2.01
N TYR A 72 -7.02 4.95 -2.11
CA TYR A 72 -6.83 5.64 -3.38
C TYR A 72 -5.76 4.97 -4.25
N SER A 73 -4.61 4.64 -3.65
CA SER A 73 -3.50 4.00 -4.38
C SER A 73 -3.86 2.60 -4.85
N MET A 74 -4.56 1.80 -4.03
CA MET A 74 -5.02 0.46 -4.37
C MET A 74 -5.99 0.50 -5.55
N ASP A 75 -6.98 1.40 -5.52
CA ASP A 75 -7.94 1.61 -6.62
C ASP A 75 -7.23 2.09 -7.89
N PHE A 76 -6.25 2.96 -7.75
CA PHE A 76 -5.44 3.47 -8.85
C PHE A 76 -4.65 2.34 -9.54
N TYR A 77 -3.93 1.52 -8.77
CA TYR A 77 -3.15 0.40 -9.32
C TYR A 77 -4.03 -0.72 -9.87
N GLU A 78 -5.18 -0.97 -9.25
CA GLU A 78 -6.16 -1.95 -9.76
C GLU A 78 -6.68 -1.54 -11.14
N LYS A 79 -7.03 -0.25 -11.33
CA LYS A 79 -7.44 0.29 -12.65
C LYS A 79 -6.32 0.19 -13.69
N MET A 80 -5.06 0.25 -13.28
CA MET A 80 -3.91 0.04 -14.15
C MET A 80 -3.62 -1.45 -14.44
N GLY A 81 -4.31 -2.38 -13.78
CA GLY A 81 -4.07 -3.82 -13.90
C GLY A 81 -2.84 -4.33 -13.13
N HIS A 82 -2.37 -3.56 -12.15
CA HIS A 82 -1.16 -3.87 -11.37
C HIS A 82 -1.44 -4.15 -9.88
N TYR A 83 -2.69 -4.33 -9.50
CA TYR A 83 -3.08 -4.67 -8.14
C TYR A 83 -4.17 -5.74 -8.14
N ALA A 84 -4.03 -6.74 -7.28
CA ALA A 84 -5.00 -7.79 -7.08
C ALA A 84 -5.41 -7.87 -5.61
N ARG A 85 -6.69 -7.72 -5.32
CA ARG A 85 -7.25 -7.86 -3.97
C ARG A 85 -7.35 -9.33 -3.60
N ILE A 86 -6.24 -9.89 -3.16
CA ILE A 86 -6.15 -11.29 -2.72
C ILE A 86 -6.45 -11.48 -1.24
N GLY A 87 -6.50 -10.38 -0.50
CA GLY A 87 -6.70 -10.34 0.94
C GLY A 87 -5.41 -10.47 1.74
N GLY A 88 -5.45 -9.98 2.97
CA GLY A 88 -4.33 -10.01 3.90
C GLY A 88 -4.73 -10.43 5.30
N LEU A 89 -3.84 -11.16 5.95
CA LEU A 89 -3.99 -11.61 7.34
C LEU A 89 -2.91 -10.99 8.22
N GLU A 90 -3.32 -10.43 9.34
CA GLU A 90 -2.43 -10.17 10.47
C GLU A 90 -2.89 -10.97 11.68
N VAL A 91 -2.02 -11.81 12.19
CA VAL A 91 -2.35 -12.77 13.26
C VAL A 91 -1.85 -12.30 14.63
N ALA A 92 -2.56 -12.71 15.69
CA ALA A 92 -2.07 -12.65 17.05
C ALA A 92 -1.80 -14.08 17.57
N ARG A 93 -0.63 -14.31 18.13
CA ARG A 93 -0.27 -15.61 18.72
C ARG A 93 -1.06 -15.85 20.01
N VAL A 94 -1.26 -17.09 20.35
CA VAL A 94 -1.84 -17.46 21.64
C VAL A 94 -1.04 -16.84 22.79
N GLY A 95 -1.73 -16.12 23.67
CA GLY A 95 -1.13 -15.39 24.80
C GLY A 95 -0.58 -14.00 24.48
N ASP A 96 -0.66 -13.54 23.24
CA ASP A 96 -0.29 -12.17 22.85
C ASP A 96 -1.53 -11.25 22.84
N ASP A 97 -2.01 -10.94 24.03
CA ASP A 97 -3.20 -10.11 24.21
C ASP A 97 -2.98 -8.65 23.79
N GLU A 98 -1.74 -8.16 23.88
CA GLU A 98 -1.39 -6.82 23.42
C GLU A 98 -1.57 -6.70 21.91
N ARG A 99 -1.02 -7.65 21.14
CA ARG A 99 -1.21 -7.73 19.69
C ARG A 99 -2.68 -7.90 19.30
N MET A 100 -3.41 -8.76 19.99
CA MET A 100 -4.85 -8.94 19.77
C MET A 100 -5.62 -7.63 20.03
N GLY A 101 -5.28 -6.90 21.07
CA GLY A 101 -5.85 -5.59 21.37
C GLY A 101 -5.54 -4.55 20.30
N GLU A 102 -4.32 -4.57 19.75
CA GLU A 102 -3.94 -3.69 18.64
C GLU A 102 -4.74 -4.00 17.36
N LEU A 103 -4.87 -5.27 16.99
CA LEU A 103 -5.64 -5.68 15.81
C LEU A 103 -7.11 -5.25 15.92
N LYS A 104 -7.71 -5.39 17.10
CA LYS A 104 -9.09 -4.91 17.35
C LYS A 104 -9.22 -3.40 17.13
N ARG A 105 -8.29 -2.61 17.70
CA ARG A 105 -8.29 -1.14 17.52
C ARG A 105 -8.14 -0.76 16.05
N ARG A 106 -7.29 -1.45 15.29
CA ARG A 106 -7.12 -1.22 13.86
C ARG A 106 -8.38 -1.55 13.07
N VAL A 107 -9.05 -2.66 13.40
CA VAL A 107 -10.34 -3.02 12.80
C VAL A 107 -11.39 -1.96 13.09
N ASP A 108 -11.49 -1.48 14.32
CA ASP A 108 -12.48 -0.46 14.68
C ASP A 108 -12.19 0.87 13.96
N SER A 109 -10.93 1.30 13.90
CA SER A 109 -10.51 2.48 13.11
C SER A 109 -10.80 2.28 11.62
N GLY A 110 -10.43 1.14 11.06
CA GLY A 110 -10.66 0.83 9.65
C GLY A 110 -12.13 0.89 9.28
N LYS A 111 -13.01 0.32 10.10
CA LYS A 111 -14.47 0.41 9.89
C LYS A 111 -14.97 1.85 9.95
N ALA A 112 -14.46 2.65 10.89
CA ALA A 112 -14.80 4.06 10.98
C ALA A 112 -14.35 4.87 9.74
N PHE A 113 -13.28 4.42 9.07
CA PHE A 113 -12.74 5.04 7.87
C PHE A 113 -13.25 4.41 6.55
N GLY A 114 -14.18 3.46 6.66
CA GLY A 114 -14.87 2.88 5.50
C GLY A 114 -14.18 1.68 4.86
N THR A 115 -13.24 1.02 5.55
CA THR A 115 -12.63 -0.23 5.06
C THR A 115 -13.49 -1.47 5.38
N ASN A 116 -13.25 -2.57 4.66
CA ASN A 116 -13.97 -3.85 4.85
C ASN A 116 -13.29 -4.79 5.85
N VAL A 117 -12.33 -4.29 6.60
CA VAL A 117 -11.53 -5.06 7.55
C VAL A 117 -12.37 -5.64 8.68
N LYS A 118 -12.05 -6.85 9.14
CA LYS A 118 -12.74 -7.51 10.24
C LYS A 118 -11.83 -8.40 11.07
N MET A 119 -12.23 -8.60 12.35
CA MET A 119 -11.66 -9.69 13.15
C MET A 119 -12.26 -11.02 12.71
N ILE A 120 -11.43 -12.03 12.65
CA ILE A 120 -11.80 -13.42 12.37
C ILE A 120 -11.16 -14.37 13.39
N SER A 121 -11.74 -15.54 13.55
CA SER A 121 -11.21 -16.62 14.40
C SER A 121 -9.96 -17.26 13.80
N ALA A 122 -9.24 -18.05 14.61
CA ALA A 122 -8.12 -18.87 14.16
C ALA A 122 -8.52 -19.85 13.06
N ALA A 123 -9.67 -20.52 13.21
CA ALA A 123 -10.20 -21.44 12.22
C ALA A 123 -10.48 -20.74 10.87
N GLU A 124 -11.17 -19.60 10.90
CA GLU A 124 -11.42 -18.82 9.68
C GLU A 124 -10.13 -18.31 9.03
N ALA A 125 -9.11 -17.97 9.83
CA ALA A 125 -7.79 -17.58 9.31
C ALA A 125 -7.09 -18.76 8.61
N LYS A 126 -7.17 -19.96 9.17
CA LYS A 126 -6.65 -21.20 8.56
C LYS A 126 -7.36 -21.55 7.26
N GLU A 127 -8.67 -21.34 7.16
CA GLU A 127 -9.40 -21.52 5.89
C GLU A 127 -8.88 -20.61 4.78
N LYS A 128 -8.47 -19.38 5.12
CA LYS A 128 -7.91 -18.42 4.18
C LYS A 128 -6.45 -18.70 3.83
N PHE A 129 -5.69 -19.18 4.78
CA PHE A 129 -4.27 -19.53 4.60
C PHE A 129 -3.98 -20.89 5.26
N PRO A 130 -4.10 -21.99 4.51
CA PRO A 130 -4.02 -23.36 5.06
C PRO A 130 -2.68 -23.75 5.70
N LEU A 131 -1.63 -22.97 5.48
CA LEU A 131 -0.31 -23.19 6.10
C LEU A 131 -0.22 -22.68 7.55
N LEU A 132 -1.24 -21.95 8.05
CA LEU A 132 -1.27 -21.51 9.44
C LEU A 132 -1.47 -22.71 10.38
N GLU A 133 -0.77 -22.69 11.50
CA GLU A 133 -1.02 -23.59 12.64
C GLU A 133 -2.08 -22.93 13.53
N GLU A 134 -3.31 -23.45 13.47
CA GLU A 134 -4.49 -22.88 14.12
C GLU A 134 -4.35 -22.77 15.65
N ASP A 135 -3.72 -23.76 16.27
CA ASP A 135 -3.48 -23.81 17.72
C ASP A 135 -2.43 -22.81 18.22
N GLN A 136 -1.67 -22.19 17.31
CA GLN A 136 -0.63 -21.20 17.63
C GLN A 136 -1.17 -19.76 17.61
N ILE A 137 -2.39 -19.55 17.12
CA ILE A 137 -2.97 -18.21 17.00
C ILE A 137 -4.30 -18.13 17.74
N GLN A 138 -4.59 -16.97 18.34
CA GLN A 138 -5.85 -16.72 19.03
C GLN A 138 -6.89 -16.00 18.15
N GLY A 139 -6.48 -15.48 17.00
CA GLY A 139 -7.32 -14.81 16.02
C GLY A 139 -6.51 -13.97 15.07
N ALA A 140 -7.21 -13.34 14.14
CA ALA A 140 -6.59 -12.52 13.09
C ALA A 140 -7.47 -11.31 12.72
N MET A 141 -6.81 -10.28 12.19
CA MET A 141 -7.44 -9.27 11.37
C MET A 141 -7.39 -9.76 9.91
N TRP A 142 -8.53 -9.73 9.25
CA TRP A 142 -8.67 -9.99 7.82
C TRP A 142 -9.00 -8.71 7.08
N ASP A 143 -8.18 -8.34 6.12
CA ASP A 143 -8.42 -7.25 5.18
C ASP A 143 -8.67 -7.84 3.79
N PRO A 144 -9.92 -7.89 3.31
CA PRO A 144 -10.25 -8.47 2.00
C PRO A 144 -9.73 -7.64 0.83
N ASP A 145 -9.44 -6.35 1.06
CA ASP A 145 -8.96 -5.44 0.02
C ASP A 145 -7.44 -5.41 -0.09
N ALA A 146 -6.70 -6.04 0.84
CA ALA A 146 -5.25 -6.14 0.80
C ALA A 146 -4.74 -6.98 -0.38
N GLY A 147 -3.51 -6.69 -0.83
CA GLY A 147 -2.89 -7.41 -1.94
C GLY A 147 -1.47 -6.99 -2.23
#